data_9de6a9596026438047ac279d89269006
#
_entry.id   9de6a9596026438047ac279d89269006
#
_cell.length_a   1.000
_cell.length_b   1.000
_cell.length_c   1.000
_cell.angle_alpha   90.00
_cell.angle_beta   90.00
_cell.angle_gamma   90.00
#
_symmetry.space_group_name_H-M   'P 1'
#
loop_
_entity.id
_entity.type
_entity.pdbx_description
1 polymer ?
#
loop_
_entity_poly.entity_id
_entity_poly.type
_entity_poly.pdbx_seq_one_letter_code
_entity_poly.pdbx_strand_id
1 'polypeptide(L)'
;DVVKIEVIQGGINGDYPREGGQTIPLERTSVTGLRHRDGTISMARRTPDSAVSEFFICIGDQPELDFGGRRNPDGQGFAAFGQVTAGMDVVRVIQQSPHEEQRLTPPVPITRIRRA
;
A
#
# COMPACT_ATOMS: atom_id res chain seq x y z
N ASP A 1 5.39 -10.22 18.61
CA ASP A 1 6.28 -10.08 17.47
C ASP A 1 5.67 -9.18 16.42
N VAL A 2 6.47 -8.24 15.91
CA VAL A 2 6.03 -7.33 14.86
C VAL A 2 6.29 -8.01 13.52
N VAL A 3 5.24 -8.13 12.71
CA VAL A 3 5.35 -8.61 11.33
C VAL A 3 5.97 -7.51 10.48
N LYS A 4 7.16 -7.75 9.95
CA LYS A 4 7.86 -6.78 9.12
C LYS A 4 7.41 -6.91 7.67
N ILE A 5 7.19 -5.76 7.04
CA ILE A 5 6.91 -5.65 5.61
C ILE A 5 7.82 -4.60 5.00
N GLU A 6 8.07 -4.70 3.71
CA GLU A 6 8.80 -3.68 2.97
C GLU A 6 7.89 -3.11 1.88
N VAL A 7 7.54 -1.84 2.03
CA VAL A 7 6.67 -1.13 1.09
C VAL A 7 7.08 0.33 1.02
N ILE A 8 6.63 1.03 -0.03
CA ILE A 8 6.49 2.48 0.01
C ILE A 8 5.00 2.80 -0.04
N GLN A 9 4.59 3.81 0.70
CA GLN A 9 3.18 4.21 0.78
C GLN A 9 3.04 5.67 0.37
N GLY A 10 2.03 5.94 -0.43
CA GLY A 10 1.70 7.28 -0.89
C GLY A 10 0.21 7.55 -0.83
N GLY A 11 -0.17 8.79 -1.15
CA GLY A 11 -1.55 9.23 -1.12
C GLY A 11 -1.66 10.67 -0.65
N ILE A 12 -2.83 11.04 -0.18
CA ILE A 12 -3.11 12.42 0.25
C ILE A 12 -2.54 12.71 1.64
N ASN A 13 -2.15 11.68 2.40
CA ASN A 13 -1.37 11.80 3.65
C ASN A 13 -2.01 12.68 4.72
N GLY A 14 -3.29 12.56 4.92
CA GLY A 14 -3.99 13.26 6.00
C GLY A 14 -4.49 14.66 5.65
N ASP A 15 -4.06 15.23 4.54
CA ASP A 15 -4.66 16.45 3.99
C ASP A 15 -6.02 16.17 3.36
N TYR A 16 -6.40 14.93 3.40
CA TYR A 16 -7.63 14.44 2.82
C TYR A 16 -8.83 14.91 3.66
N PRO A 17 -9.81 15.59 3.03
CA PRO A 17 -11.02 15.96 3.75
C PRO A 17 -11.78 14.69 4.11
N ARG A 18 -11.75 14.35 5.39
CA ARG A 18 -12.35 13.11 5.88
C ARG A 18 -13.87 13.12 5.79
N GLU A 19 -14.44 14.31 5.80
CA GLU A 19 -15.87 14.49 5.59
C GLU A 19 -16.16 14.39 4.11
N GLY A 20 -17.03 13.45 3.74
CA GLY A 20 -17.39 13.20 2.35
C GLY A 20 -16.44 12.34 1.56
N GLY A 21 -15.33 11.87 2.16
CA GLY A 21 -14.46 10.89 1.53
C GLY A 21 -15.16 9.55 1.41
N GLN A 22 -15.22 9.01 0.18
CA GLN A 22 -15.84 7.72 -0.04
C GLN A 22 -14.83 6.60 0.21
N THR A 23 -15.20 5.68 1.09
CA THR A 23 -14.46 4.45 1.29
C THR A 23 -14.87 3.42 0.26
N ILE A 24 -13.99 2.46 -0.01
CA ILE A 24 -14.29 1.35 -0.91
C ILE A 24 -14.24 0.03 -0.15
N PRO A 25 -15.06 -0.96 -0.57
CA PRO A 25 -15.03 -2.28 0.01
C PRO A 25 -13.67 -2.96 -0.18
N LEU A 26 -13.30 -3.81 0.75
CA LEU A 26 -12.09 -4.61 0.66
C LEU A 26 -12.28 -5.73 -0.37
N GLU A 27 -11.47 -5.70 -1.43
CA GLU A 27 -11.41 -6.78 -2.41
C GLU A 27 -10.33 -7.78 -1.97
N ARG A 28 -10.75 -8.79 -1.22
CA ARG A 28 -9.83 -9.76 -0.60
C ARG A 28 -9.09 -10.59 -1.63
N THR A 29 -7.82 -10.85 -1.37
CA THR A 29 -6.99 -11.70 -2.24
C THR A 29 -7.53 -13.13 -2.34
N SER A 30 -8.25 -13.60 -1.32
CA SER A 30 -8.93 -14.89 -1.38
C SER A 30 -10.01 -14.97 -2.45
N VAL A 31 -10.57 -13.83 -2.85
CA VAL A 31 -11.61 -13.72 -3.89
C VAL A 31 -10.99 -13.38 -5.24
N THR A 32 -10.08 -12.40 -5.27
CA THR A 32 -9.48 -11.93 -6.53
C THR A 32 -8.43 -12.89 -7.08
N GLY A 33 -7.79 -13.69 -6.23
CA GLY A 33 -6.66 -14.52 -6.61
C GLY A 33 -5.35 -13.76 -6.76
N LEU A 34 -5.35 -12.45 -6.56
CA LEU A 34 -4.14 -11.63 -6.61
C LEU A 34 -3.37 -11.77 -5.31
N ARG A 35 -2.05 -11.71 -5.39
CA ARG A 35 -1.17 -11.82 -4.22
C ARG A 35 -0.26 -10.61 -4.12
N HIS A 36 0.24 -10.35 -2.91
CA HIS A 36 1.19 -9.27 -2.67
C HIS A 36 2.61 -9.77 -2.99
N ARG A 37 3.03 -9.52 -4.22
CA ARG A 37 4.37 -9.87 -4.74
C ARG A 37 5.20 -8.61 -4.94
N ASP A 38 6.46 -8.78 -5.30
CA ASP A 38 7.32 -7.64 -5.63
C ASP A 38 6.65 -6.76 -6.68
N GLY A 39 6.48 -5.48 -6.39
CA GLY A 39 5.84 -4.51 -7.28
C GLY A 39 4.31 -4.48 -7.23
N THR A 40 3.67 -5.30 -6.41
CA THR A 40 2.21 -5.26 -6.28
C THR A 40 1.78 -3.93 -5.66
N ILE A 41 0.73 -3.33 -6.24
CA ILE A 41 0.10 -2.11 -5.74
C ILE A 41 -1.18 -2.50 -5.01
N SER A 42 -1.36 -1.97 -3.81
CA SER A 42 -2.45 -2.35 -2.93
C SER A 42 -2.94 -1.14 -2.14
N MET A 43 -4.16 -1.21 -1.62
CA MET A 43 -4.75 -0.12 -0.86
C MET A 43 -4.42 -0.22 0.62
N ALA A 44 -3.92 0.87 1.20
CA ALA A 44 -3.79 0.99 2.64
C ALA A 44 -5.19 1.17 3.26
N ARG A 45 -5.37 0.67 4.49
CA ARG A 45 -6.64 0.74 5.20
C ARG A 45 -6.43 0.62 6.72
N ARG A 46 -7.43 1.00 7.47
CA ARG A 46 -7.50 0.70 8.90
C ARG A 46 -8.40 -0.52 9.14
N THR A 47 -9.71 -0.34 9.01
CA THR A 47 -10.68 -1.45 9.05
C THR A 47 -10.90 -1.99 7.64
N PRO A 48 -11.51 -3.17 7.45
CA PRO A 48 -11.59 -3.80 6.12
C PRO A 48 -12.15 -2.90 5.02
N ASP A 49 -13.20 -2.14 5.28
CA ASP A 49 -13.87 -1.35 4.25
C ASP A 49 -13.59 0.15 4.41
N SER A 50 -12.39 0.52 4.84
CA SER A 50 -12.03 1.92 5.14
C SER A 50 -11.04 2.55 4.16
N ALA A 51 -10.63 1.86 3.11
CA ALA A 51 -9.67 2.37 2.14
C ALA A 51 -10.23 3.59 1.40
N VAL A 52 -9.40 4.61 1.21
CA VAL A 52 -9.78 5.84 0.50
C VAL A 52 -8.74 6.24 -0.55
N SER A 53 -7.61 6.80 -0.17
CA SER A 53 -6.64 7.37 -1.12
C SER A 53 -5.23 6.83 -0.96
N GLU A 54 -4.87 6.30 0.19
CA GLU A 54 -3.52 5.79 0.41
C GLU A 54 -3.34 4.42 -0.21
N PHE A 55 -2.22 4.26 -0.89
CA PHE A 55 -1.84 3.00 -1.51
C PHE A 55 -0.38 2.71 -1.18
N PHE A 56 0.03 1.47 -1.39
CA PHE A 56 1.43 1.10 -1.21
C PHE A 56 1.90 0.19 -2.34
N ILE A 57 3.21 0.18 -2.52
CA ILE A 57 3.89 -0.69 -3.50
C ILE A 57 4.79 -1.62 -2.72
N CYS A 58 4.63 -2.92 -2.93
CA CYS A 58 5.42 -3.94 -2.25
C CYS A 58 6.83 -4.01 -2.83
N ILE A 59 7.80 -4.15 -1.94
CA ILE A 59 9.20 -4.46 -2.28
C ILE A 59 9.47 -5.87 -1.80
N GLY A 60 9.71 -6.78 -2.75
CA GLY A 60 9.73 -8.20 -2.46
C GLY A 60 8.33 -8.77 -2.25
N ASP A 61 8.24 -10.08 -2.12
CA ASP A 61 6.98 -10.76 -1.87
C ASP A 61 6.56 -10.54 -0.41
N GLN A 62 5.29 -10.20 -0.20
CA GLN A 62 4.75 -9.83 1.11
C GLN A 62 3.51 -10.67 1.43
N PRO A 63 3.67 -11.97 1.70
CA PRO A 63 2.52 -12.87 1.92
C PRO A 63 1.69 -12.51 3.16
N GLU A 64 2.27 -11.81 4.13
CA GLU A 64 1.54 -11.40 5.33
C GLU A 64 0.52 -10.29 5.06
N LEU A 65 0.51 -9.74 3.85
CA LEU A 65 -0.49 -8.76 3.40
C LEU A 65 -1.68 -9.43 2.69
N ASP A 66 -1.57 -10.72 2.35
CA ASP A 66 -2.66 -11.47 1.74
C ASP A 66 -3.71 -11.84 2.77
N PHE A 67 -4.89 -12.25 2.29
CA PHE A 67 -5.94 -12.80 3.16
C PHE A 67 -5.37 -13.96 3.99
N GLY A 68 -5.63 -13.93 5.29
CA GLY A 68 -5.07 -14.88 6.22
C GLY A 68 -3.70 -14.50 6.75
N GLY A 69 -3.08 -13.47 6.20
CA GLY A 69 -1.79 -12.97 6.66
C GLY A 69 -1.90 -12.27 8.01
N ARG A 70 -0.75 -11.99 8.61
CA ARG A 70 -0.66 -11.50 9.98
C ARG A 70 -0.40 -10.00 10.10
N ARG A 71 -0.18 -9.29 8.99
CA ARG A 71 0.16 -7.86 9.07
C ARG A 71 -0.95 -7.06 9.75
N ASN A 72 -2.21 -7.34 9.41
CA ASN A 72 -3.34 -6.77 10.13
C ASN A 72 -3.97 -7.85 11.02
N PRO A 73 -4.22 -7.57 12.31
CA PRO A 73 -4.74 -8.56 13.23
C PRO A 73 -6.11 -9.14 12.85
N ASP A 74 -6.88 -8.45 12.00
CA ASP A 74 -8.18 -8.96 11.56
C ASP A 74 -8.07 -10.13 10.57
N GLY A 75 -6.85 -10.43 10.05
CA GLY A 75 -6.62 -11.54 9.13
C GLY A 75 -7.22 -11.38 7.75
N GLN A 76 -7.83 -10.24 7.45
CA GLN A 76 -8.53 -10.03 6.17
C GLN A 76 -7.61 -9.63 5.03
N GLY A 77 -6.38 -9.19 5.33
CA GLY A 77 -5.41 -8.76 4.32
C GLY A 77 -5.75 -7.41 3.69
N PHE A 78 -5.16 -7.17 2.54
CA PHE A 78 -5.29 -5.90 1.83
C PHE A 78 -5.70 -6.15 0.38
N ALA A 79 -6.27 -5.13 -0.26
CA ALA A 79 -6.79 -5.24 -1.62
C ALA A 79 -5.69 -4.92 -2.65
N ALA A 80 -5.01 -5.95 -3.14
CA ALA A 80 -4.08 -5.83 -4.26
C ALA A 80 -4.86 -5.56 -5.55
N PHE A 81 -4.43 -4.57 -6.33
CA PHE A 81 -5.19 -4.18 -7.52
C PHE A 81 -4.30 -3.86 -8.73
N GLY A 82 -3.01 -3.80 -8.58
CA GLY A 82 -2.12 -3.43 -9.68
C GLY A 82 -0.73 -4.00 -9.52
N GLN A 83 0.08 -3.79 -10.55
CA GLN A 83 1.44 -4.28 -10.63
C GLN A 83 2.31 -3.23 -11.31
N VAL A 84 3.45 -2.90 -10.70
CA VAL A 84 4.44 -2.04 -11.34
C VAL A 84 5.04 -2.77 -12.54
N THR A 85 5.01 -2.14 -13.71
CA THR A 85 5.55 -2.70 -14.95
C THR A 85 6.92 -2.16 -15.30
N ALA A 86 7.29 -0.98 -14.75
CA ALA A 86 8.58 -0.37 -14.94
C ALA A 86 8.89 0.56 -13.77
N GLY A 87 10.15 0.70 -13.39
CA GLY A 87 10.56 1.65 -12.35
C GLY A 87 10.71 1.07 -10.97
N MET A 88 10.78 -0.25 -10.78
CA MET A 88 11.00 -0.84 -9.46
C MET A 88 12.34 -0.43 -8.84
N ASP A 89 13.34 -0.13 -9.65
CA ASP A 89 14.60 0.43 -9.17
C ASP A 89 14.39 1.77 -8.48
N VAL A 90 13.51 2.62 -9.03
CA VAL A 90 13.13 3.90 -8.41
C VAL A 90 12.39 3.66 -7.10
N VAL A 91 11.47 2.69 -7.05
CA VAL A 91 10.74 2.34 -5.83
C VAL A 91 11.71 1.96 -4.72
N ARG A 92 12.72 1.15 -5.03
CA ARG A 92 13.74 0.75 -4.05
C ARG A 92 14.58 1.92 -3.55
N VAL A 93 14.93 2.84 -4.44
CA VAL A 93 15.66 4.05 -4.06
C VAL A 93 14.82 4.92 -3.12
N ILE A 94 13.53 5.08 -3.40
CA ILE A 94 12.63 5.84 -2.53
C ILE A 94 12.57 5.21 -1.14
N GLN A 95 12.44 3.91 -1.04
CA GLN A 95 12.35 3.20 0.23
C GLN A 95 13.60 3.38 1.07
N GLN A 96 14.77 3.49 0.45
CA GLN A 96 16.06 3.68 1.12
C GLN A 96 16.42 5.14 1.37
N SER A 97 15.56 6.07 0.97
CA SER A 97 15.80 7.51 1.15
C SER A 97 15.74 7.91 2.61
N PRO A 98 16.33 9.06 2.99
CA PRO A 98 16.30 9.52 4.38
C PRO A 98 14.91 9.53 4.97
N HIS A 99 14.78 9.04 6.19
CA HIS A 99 13.48 8.90 6.84
C HIS A 99 13.62 9.04 8.35
N GLU A 100 12.52 9.42 8.99
CA GLU A 100 12.35 9.36 10.44
C GLU A 100 11.23 8.39 10.72
N GLU A 101 11.55 7.32 11.46
CA GLU A 101 10.61 6.21 11.67
C GLU A 101 10.14 5.65 10.33
N GLN A 102 8.86 5.78 10.01
CA GLN A 102 8.29 5.27 8.75
C GLN A 102 8.01 6.38 7.73
N ARG A 103 8.43 7.61 8.02
CA ARG A 103 8.11 8.77 7.19
C ARG A 103 9.35 9.32 6.52
N LEU A 104 9.32 9.45 5.20
CA LEU A 104 10.43 10.04 4.45
C LEU A 104 10.64 11.51 4.83
N THR A 105 11.89 11.90 4.98
CA THR A 105 12.31 13.26 5.33
C THR A 105 13.40 13.76 4.38
N PRO A 106 13.07 14.60 3.39
CA PRO A 106 11.72 15.10 3.06
C PRO A 106 10.84 14.08 2.35
N PRO A 107 9.52 14.25 2.36
CA PRO A 107 8.65 13.39 1.57
C PRO A 107 8.92 13.56 0.07
N VAL A 108 8.74 12.49 -0.68
CA VAL A 108 8.85 12.51 -2.13
C VAL A 108 7.48 12.88 -2.70
N PRO A 109 7.35 14.04 -3.38
CA PRO A 109 6.05 14.45 -3.90
C PRO A 109 5.62 13.60 -5.09
N ILE A 110 4.33 13.28 -5.14
CA ILE A 110 3.70 12.69 -6.31
C ILE A 110 3.19 13.85 -7.16
N THR A 111 3.84 14.10 -8.29
CA THR A 111 3.48 15.26 -9.12
C THR A 111 2.25 15.00 -9.98
N ARG A 112 2.02 13.74 -10.35
CA ARG A 112 0.91 13.39 -11.22
C ARG A 112 0.66 11.90 -11.23
N ILE A 113 -0.63 11.52 -11.23
CA ILE A 113 -1.09 10.17 -11.53
C ILE A 113 -2.15 10.29 -12.61
N ARG A 114 -2.03 9.51 -13.69
CA ARG A 114 -2.99 9.53 -14.79
C ARG A 114 -3.11 8.16 -15.43
N ARG A 115 -4.21 7.93 -16.13
CA ARG A 115 -4.32 6.78 -17.01
C ARG A 115 -3.47 6.98 -18.26
N ALA A 116 -2.85 5.90 -18.70
CA ALA A 116 -2.06 5.90 -19.93
C ALA A 116 -2.99 5.98 -21.15
#